data_9fdb93e07a05999a42765dae2aab55fc
#
_entry.id   9fdb93e07a05999a42765dae2aab55fc
#
_cell.length_a   1.000
_cell.length_b   1.000
_cell.length_c   1.000
_cell.angle_alpha   90.00
_cell.angle_beta   90.00
_cell.angle_gamma   90.00
#
_symmetry.space_group_name_H-M   'P 1'
#
loop_
_entity.id
_entity.type
_entity.pdbx_description
1 polymer ?
#
loop_
_entity_poly.entity_id
_entity_poly.type
_entity_poly.pdbx_seq_one_letter_code
_entity_poly.pdbx_strand_id
1 'polypeptide(L)'
;MQLPYANLQIKHQNPEATMPLTLPVQVICNTSDEQIYSNIRNNSHKYRTNWIKCEEPHQGIAVIVGSAPSMLDKLAEIRSMQEAGGKVFALNNAANILFSHDILADYQVLIDAREATKMLIGHAKEHLFASQVNPACFELVTNPTLWHLQVGDIEDEFPDYDDSYALIGGAASVGNTTTCLAYAMGYRDLQIFGMDSSHKDGESHAVHQAINDGDPCAEVVYNGKQYRTSITMKLQAERFQETAKALQCAGCTITLHGDGLLQEMWRNPQDMSEEDKYTLMWAQPEYRVHSPGELVASTFLDIAKPSGRIIDFGCGSGKGSLKLAEYGCSPLLIDFAENSRDEVAMKFPFVKHDLTRQLPETIFAKWGYCTDVMEHLPPEDVEKTILNIMECVDECFFQISTVSDTMGAIIGQELHLTIQPHSWWKELFERNGFAVKWEQEQNIAALFLIAKENQK
;
A
#
# COMPACT_ATOMS: atom_id res chain seq x y z
N MET A 1 -4.76 -18.42 -10.01
CA MET A 1 -5.54 -17.25 -10.45
C MET A 1 -4.58 -16.35 -11.23
N GLN A 2 -4.69 -16.36 -12.56
CA GLN A 2 -3.77 -15.59 -13.40
C GLN A 2 -4.13 -14.11 -13.32
N LEU A 3 -3.18 -13.28 -12.91
CA LEU A 3 -3.28 -11.83 -12.99
C LEU A 3 -3.07 -11.37 -14.44
N PRO A 4 -3.83 -10.41 -14.96
CA PRO A 4 -3.72 -9.97 -16.34
C PRO A 4 -2.44 -9.17 -16.58
N TYR A 5 -1.69 -9.57 -17.62
CA TYR A 5 -0.48 -8.89 -18.07
C TYR A 5 -0.84 -7.73 -19.01
N ALA A 6 -0.36 -6.55 -18.72
CA ALA A 6 -0.33 -5.43 -19.66
C ALA A 6 1.10 -5.08 -20.05
N ASN A 7 1.43 -5.26 -21.33
CA ASN A 7 2.70 -4.83 -21.92
C ASN A 7 2.74 -3.30 -22.04
N LEU A 8 3.61 -2.64 -21.31
CA LEU A 8 3.91 -1.21 -21.49
C LEU A 8 5.24 -1.04 -22.23
N GLN A 9 5.16 -0.56 -23.48
CA GLN A 9 6.31 -0.01 -24.19
C GLN A 9 6.52 1.44 -23.73
N ILE A 10 7.65 1.71 -23.08
CA ILE A 10 8.06 3.05 -22.69
C ILE A 10 8.58 3.79 -23.93
N LYS A 11 7.84 4.77 -24.43
CA LYS A 11 8.38 5.77 -25.36
C LYS A 11 8.98 6.93 -24.56
N HIS A 12 10.29 7.12 -24.70
CA HIS A 12 10.98 8.30 -24.21
C HIS A 12 10.44 9.56 -24.89
N GLN A 13 9.78 10.43 -24.15
CA GLN A 13 9.54 11.81 -24.55
C GLN A 13 9.67 12.73 -23.33
N ASN A 14 10.64 13.63 -23.43
CA ASN A 14 10.86 14.85 -22.67
C ASN A 14 11.56 14.78 -21.30
N PRO A 15 12.77 15.39 -21.14
CA PRO A 15 13.55 15.31 -19.90
C PRO A 15 13.15 16.31 -18.79
N GLU A 16 12.03 17.04 -18.91
CA GLU A 16 11.62 18.07 -17.94
C GLU A 16 10.30 17.78 -17.20
N ALA A 17 9.68 16.63 -17.39
CA ALA A 17 8.50 16.27 -16.64
C ALA A 17 8.91 15.59 -15.33
N THR A 18 8.72 16.23 -14.20
CA THR A 18 8.72 15.60 -12.87
C THR A 18 7.63 14.53 -12.87
N MET A 19 8.04 13.27 -12.92
CA MET A 19 7.09 12.16 -12.87
C MET A 19 6.43 12.09 -11.48
N PRO A 20 5.11 11.94 -11.39
CA PRO A 20 4.45 11.67 -10.12
C PRO A 20 4.96 10.36 -9.52
N LEU A 21 5.03 10.30 -8.20
CA LEU A 21 5.57 9.16 -7.42
C LEU A 21 4.82 7.84 -7.65
N THR A 22 3.62 7.89 -8.20
CA THR A 22 2.71 6.77 -8.43
C THR A 22 2.71 6.35 -9.89
N LEU A 23 3.64 5.47 -10.26
CA LEU A 23 3.47 4.63 -11.45
C LEU A 23 2.92 3.28 -10.99
N PRO A 24 1.84 2.75 -11.57
CA PRO A 24 1.45 1.38 -11.36
C PRO A 24 2.53 0.47 -11.97
N VAL A 25 3.46 0.02 -11.15
CA VAL A 25 4.53 -0.87 -11.58
C VAL A 25 4.16 -2.28 -11.18
N GLN A 26 3.93 -3.11 -12.17
CA GLN A 26 3.81 -4.55 -11.97
C GLN A 26 5.20 -5.13 -11.75
N VAL A 27 5.51 -5.57 -10.53
CA VAL A 27 6.74 -6.29 -10.25
C VAL A 27 6.56 -7.72 -10.74
N ILE A 28 7.28 -8.08 -11.79
CA ILE A 28 7.35 -9.47 -12.25
C ILE A 28 8.33 -10.18 -11.34
N CYS A 29 7.90 -11.28 -10.71
CA CYS A 29 8.80 -12.15 -9.97
C CYS A 29 9.90 -12.66 -10.93
N ASN A 30 11.15 -12.57 -10.51
CA ASN A 30 12.32 -12.99 -11.31
C ASN A 30 12.48 -14.52 -11.41
N THR A 31 11.59 -15.28 -10.77
CA THR A 31 11.57 -16.74 -10.73
C THR A 31 10.15 -17.23 -10.94
N SER A 32 9.96 -18.27 -11.74
CA SER A 32 8.63 -18.84 -11.98
C SER A 32 8.08 -19.53 -10.72
N ASP A 33 6.75 -19.52 -10.58
CA ASP A 33 6.07 -20.20 -9.46
C ASP A 33 6.46 -21.67 -9.39
N GLU A 34 6.55 -22.36 -10.55
CA GLU A 34 6.97 -23.77 -10.62
C GLU A 34 8.35 -23.99 -9.99
N GLN A 35 9.32 -23.11 -10.27
CA GLN A 35 10.65 -23.17 -9.68
C GLN A 35 10.62 -22.90 -8.17
N ILE A 36 9.83 -21.92 -7.73
CA ILE A 36 9.65 -21.60 -6.32
C ILE A 36 9.09 -22.81 -5.57
N TYR A 37 7.99 -23.38 -6.04
CA TYR A 37 7.36 -24.56 -5.41
C TYR A 37 8.27 -25.79 -5.46
N SER A 38 9.04 -25.97 -6.54
CA SER A 38 10.04 -27.06 -6.62
C SER A 38 11.13 -26.89 -5.57
N ASN A 39 11.64 -25.67 -5.37
CA ASN A 39 12.64 -25.39 -4.34
C ASN A 39 12.06 -25.66 -2.93
N ILE A 40 10.84 -25.18 -2.66
CA ILE A 40 10.15 -25.38 -1.38
C ILE A 40 10.05 -26.89 -1.08
N ARG A 41 9.52 -27.71 -2.00
CA ARG A 41 9.39 -29.16 -1.82
C ARG A 41 10.73 -29.83 -1.51
N ASN A 42 11.75 -29.52 -2.28
CA ASN A 42 13.09 -30.09 -2.10
C ASN A 42 13.69 -29.73 -0.74
N ASN A 43 13.62 -28.46 -0.35
CA ASN A 43 14.23 -27.99 0.90
C ASN A 43 13.46 -28.47 2.12
N SER A 44 12.13 -28.42 2.09
CA SER A 44 11.27 -28.88 3.19
C SER A 44 11.49 -30.35 3.50
N HIS A 45 11.56 -31.19 2.47
CA HIS A 45 11.79 -32.60 2.65
C HIS A 45 13.16 -32.89 3.25
N LYS A 46 14.22 -32.21 2.77
CA LYS A 46 15.61 -32.47 3.16
C LYS A 46 15.97 -31.90 4.54
N TYR A 47 15.40 -30.73 4.90
CA TYR A 47 15.77 -29.98 6.11
C TYR A 47 14.63 -29.85 7.14
N ARG A 48 13.69 -30.79 7.11
CA ARG A 48 12.43 -30.80 7.86
C ARG A 48 12.56 -30.64 9.38
N THR A 49 13.70 -30.93 9.97
CA THR A 49 13.89 -30.90 11.40
C THR A 49 14.43 -29.61 11.97
N ASN A 50 14.79 -28.66 11.11
CA ASN A 50 15.42 -27.42 11.52
C ASN A 50 14.66 -26.20 11.01
N TRP A 51 13.49 -25.91 11.61
CA TRP A 51 12.60 -24.83 11.24
C TRP A 51 12.49 -23.78 12.35
N ILE A 52 12.38 -22.51 11.94
CA ILE A 52 12.04 -21.42 12.86
C ILE A 52 10.59 -21.57 13.30
N LYS A 53 10.39 -21.48 14.60
CA LYS A 53 9.09 -21.40 15.25
C LYS A 53 8.87 -20.02 15.80
N CYS A 54 7.59 -19.67 15.99
CA CYS A 54 7.24 -18.43 16.67
C CYS A 54 7.71 -18.52 18.13
N GLU A 55 8.39 -17.47 18.58
CA GLU A 55 8.90 -17.34 19.94
C GLU A 55 8.15 -16.26 20.72
N GLU A 56 8.08 -16.43 22.05
CA GLU A 56 7.53 -15.42 22.92
C GLU A 56 8.36 -14.12 22.89
N PRO A 57 7.73 -12.95 23.03
CA PRO A 57 8.45 -11.68 23.04
C PRO A 57 9.54 -11.61 24.11
N HIS A 58 10.71 -11.11 23.73
CA HIS A 58 11.86 -10.93 24.64
C HIS A 58 12.54 -9.59 24.46
N GLN A 59 13.44 -9.21 25.38
CA GLN A 59 14.13 -7.93 25.42
C GLN A 59 15.38 -7.86 24.52
N GLY A 60 15.59 -8.84 23.63
CA GLY A 60 16.71 -8.85 22.70
C GLY A 60 16.58 -7.77 21.62
N ILE A 61 17.72 -7.31 21.12
CA ILE A 61 17.80 -6.35 20.01
C ILE A 61 18.11 -7.13 18.72
N ALA A 62 17.31 -6.94 17.69
CA ALA A 62 17.62 -7.41 16.34
C ALA A 62 18.29 -6.28 15.54
N VAL A 63 19.55 -6.50 15.16
CA VAL A 63 20.34 -5.57 14.33
C VAL A 63 20.30 -6.08 12.90
N ILE A 64 19.37 -5.54 12.08
CA ILE A 64 19.12 -5.96 10.70
C ILE A 64 19.98 -5.12 9.77
N VAL A 65 20.86 -5.76 9.01
CA VAL A 65 21.88 -5.07 8.19
C VAL A 65 21.75 -5.45 6.72
N GLY A 66 21.29 -4.51 5.90
CA GLY A 66 21.33 -4.58 4.44
C GLY A 66 22.68 -4.17 3.87
N SER A 67 22.85 -4.30 2.56
CA SER A 67 24.11 -4.02 1.87
C SER A 67 24.17 -2.65 1.18
N ALA A 68 23.28 -1.72 1.52
CA ALA A 68 23.34 -0.37 0.98
C ALA A 68 24.59 0.41 1.50
N PRO A 69 25.06 1.42 0.77
CA PRO A 69 26.33 2.10 1.09
C PRO A 69 26.37 2.74 2.48
N SER A 70 25.26 3.21 3.03
CA SER A 70 25.20 3.84 4.36
C SER A 70 25.66 2.92 5.50
N MET A 71 25.61 1.59 5.30
CA MET A 71 26.07 0.65 6.32
C MET A 71 27.55 0.83 6.67
N LEU A 72 28.38 1.22 5.68
CA LEU A 72 29.83 1.40 5.91
C LEU A 72 30.13 2.52 6.90
N ASP A 73 29.31 3.56 6.93
CA ASP A 73 29.45 4.67 7.90
C ASP A 73 28.99 4.27 9.32
N LYS A 74 28.36 3.09 9.47
CA LYS A 74 27.71 2.59 10.68
C LYS A 74 28.34 1.34 11.29
N LEU A 75 29.45 0.85 10.74
CA LEU A 75 30.09 -0.39 11.19
C LEU A 75 30.45 -0.38 12.69
N ALA A 76 30.92 0.75 13.20
CA ALA A 76 31.24 0.88 14.64
C ALA A 76 29.98 0.76 15.53
N GLU A 77 28.85 1.32 15.09
CA GLU A 77 27.57 1.27 15.80
C GLU A 77 27.00 -0.15 15.77
N ILE A 78 27.02 -0.82 14.62
CA ILE A 78 26.62 -2.23 14.46
C ILE A 78 27.43 -3.14 15.39
N ARG A 79 28.76 -2.98 15.42
CA ARG A 79 29.65 -3.73 16.30
C ARG A 79 29.32 -3.50 17.77
N SER A 80 29.16 -2.24 18.18
CA SER A 80 28.82 -1.89 19.57
C SER A 80 27.51 -2.52 20.02
N MET A 81 26.48 -2.53 19.15
CA MET A 81 25.21 -3.17 19.45
C MET A 81 25.35 -4.69 19.58
N GLN A 82 26.17 -5.33 18.72
CA GLN A 82 26.43 -6.77 18.84
C GLN A 82 27.17 -7.11 20.12
N GLU A 83 28.20 -6.33 20.50
CA GLU A 83 28.95 -6.48 21.74
C GLU A 83 28.06 -6.28 22.99
N ALA A 84 27.03 -5.43 22.88
CA ALA A 84 26.02 -5.24 23.92
C ALA A 84 24.97 -6.38 23.98
N GLY A 85 25.09 -7.40 23.13
CA GLY A 85 24.22 -8.58 23.14
C GLY A 85 23.15 -8.59 22.04
N GLY A 86 23.09 -7.57 21.19
CA GLY A 86 22.24 -7.54 20.01
C GLY A 86 22.61 -8.64 19.01
N LYS A 87 21.63 -9.15 18.27
CA LYS A 87 21.84 -10.18 17.27
C LYS A 87 21.84 -9.58 15.87
N VAL A 88 22.93 -9.80 15.14
CA VAL A 88 23.13 -9.24 13.78
C VAL A 88 22.55 -10.18 12.74
N PHE A 89 21.52 -9.70 12.02
CA PHE A 89 20.88 -10.34 10.88
C PHE A 89 21.43 -9.70 9.60
N ALA A 90 22.37 -10.35 8.94
CA ALA A 90 22.97 -9.87 7.71
C ALA A 90 22.18 -10.32 6.49
N LEU A 91 21.71 -9.38 5.68
CA LEU A 91 20.89 -9.64 4.51
C LEU A 91 21.76 -9.90 3.28
N ASN A 92 21.56 -11.03 2.62
CA ASN A 92 22.27 -11.36 1.39
C ASN A 92 23.79 -11.16 1.54
N ASN A 93 24.41 -10.33 0.66
CA ASN A 93 25.85 -10.06 0.65
C ASN A 93 26.34 -9.22 1.84
N ALA A 94 25.47 -8.65 2.66
CA ALA A 94 25.90 -7.90 3.84
C ALA A 94 26.76 -8.76 4.80
N ALA A 95 26.54 -10.08 4.84
CA ALA A 95 27.35 -11.00 5.63
C ALA A 95 28.84 -10.98 5.22
N ASN A 96 29.14 -10.96 3.92
CA ASN A 96 30.51 -10.87 3.40
C ASN A 96 31.14 -9.51 3.70
N ILE A 97 30.37 -8.42 3.56
CA ILE A 97 30.82 -7.07 3.83
C ILE A 97 31.16 -6.91 5.31
N LEU A 98 30.27 -7.31 6.21
CA LEU A 98 30.50 -7.27 7.65
C LEU A 98 31.73 -8.09 8.06
N PHE A 99 31.86 -9.31 7.51
CA PHE A 99 33.01 -10.18 7.80
C PHE A 99 34.34 -9.57 7.35
N SER A 100 34.36 -8.89 6.19
CA SER A 100 35.56 -8.17 5.73
C SER A 100 35.98 -6.98 6.62
N HIS A 101 35.06 -6.57 7.52
CA HIS A 101 35.29 -5.55 8.54
C HIS A 101 35.30 -6.15 9.97
N ASP A 102 35.67 -7.42 10.12
CA ASP A 102 35.78 -8.12 11.41
C ASP A 102 34.49 -8.14 12.24
N ILE A 103 33.32 -8.17 11.58
CA ILE A 103 32.02 -8.36 12.22
C ILE A 103 31.42 -9.67 11.71
N LEU A 104 31.43 -10.71 12.55
CA LEU A 104 30.77 -11.97 12.22
C LEU A 104 29.28 -11.87 12.58
N ALA A 105 28.41 -11.86 11.56
CA ALA A 105 26.96 -11.83 11.76
C ALA A 105 26.48 -13.05 12.58
N ASP A 106 25.46 -12.86 13.40
CA ASP A 106 24.83 -13.98 14.10
C ASP A 106 24.02 -14.82 13.09
N TYR A 107 23.29 -14.15 12.19
CA TYR A 107 22.49 -14.77 11.16
C TYR A 107 22.77 -14.17 9.79
N GLN A 108 22.85 -15.01 8.76
CA GLN A 108 22.67 -14.57 7.37
C GLN A 108 21.29 -14.97 6.89
N VAL A 109 20.54 -14.02 6.30
CA VAL A 109 19.18 -14.23 5.80
C VAL A 109 19.14 -14.19 4.28
N LEU A 110 18.57 -15.22 3.65
CA LEU A 110 18.33 -15.32 2.21
C LEU A 110 16.88 -15.69 1.90
N ILE A 111 16.31 -15.09 0.84
CA ILE A 111 14.96 -15.41 0.36
C ILE A 111 14.89 -15.73 -1.15
N ASP A 112 15.89 -15.33 -1.93
CA ASP A 112 15.83 -15.38 -3.39
C ASP A 112 15.96 -16.84 -3.91
N ALA A 113 15.03 -17.22 -4.80
CA ALA A 113 14.91 -18.56 -5.33
C ALA A 113 15.88 -18.87 -6.48
N ARG A 114 16.59 -17.88 -7.02
CA ARG A 114 17.54 -18.05 -8.13
C ARG A 114 18.80 -18.78 -7.70
N GLU A 115 19.37 -19.60 -8.59
CA GLU A 115 20.66 -20.28 -8.33
C GLU A 115 21.82 -19.26 -8.12
N ALA A 116 21.77 -18.11 -8.79
CA ALA A 116 22.77 -17.06 -8.65
C ALA A 116 22.92 -16.53 -7.22
N THR A 117 21.89 -16.71 -6.37
CA THR A 117 21.90 -16.31 -4.95
C THR A 117 23.02 -17.00 -4.15
N LYS A 118 23.54 -18.15 -4.61
CA LYS A 118 24.71 -18.83 -4.01
C LYS A 118 25.95 -17.91 -3.94
N MET A 119 26.06 -16.92 -4.82
CA MET A 119 27.17 -15.94 -4.81
C MET A 119 27.08 -14.95 -3.63
N LEU A 120 25.93 -14.84 -2.99
CA LEU A 120 25.69 -13.94 -1.88
C LEU A 120 25.94 -14.60 -0.51
N ILE A 121 26.20 -15.91 -0.50
CA ILE A 121 26.46 -16.65 0.75
C ILE A 121 27.78 -16.16 1.35
N GLY A 122 27.73 -15.86 2.64
CA GLY A 122 28.85 -15.31 3.38
C GLY A 122 29.04 -15.97 4.74
N HIS A 123 29.95 -15.42 5.52
CA HIS A 123 30.28 -15.89 6.85
C HIS A 123 29.24 -15.40 7.87
N ALA A 124 28.58 -16.33 8.55
CA ALA A 124 27.69 -16.09 9.66
C ALA A 124 27.75 -17.26 10.65
N LYS A 125 27.31 -17.07 11.89
CA LYS A 125 27.23 -18.16 12.87
C LYS A 125 26.13 -19.14 12.47
N GLU A 126 25.02 -18.65 11.95
CA GLU A 126 23.89 -19.44 11.45
C GLU A 126 23.36 -18.86 10.13
N HIS A 127 22.74 -19.71 9.31
CA HIS A 127 22.14 -19.32 8.03
C HIS A 127 20.63 -19.59 8.09
N LEU A 128 19.84 -18.52 7.96
CA LEU A 128 18.38 -18.53 7.96
C LEU A 128 17.87 -18.41 6.53
N PHE A 129 17.54 -19.53 5.91
CA PHE A 129 17.10 -19.57 4.51
C PHE A 129 15.60 -19.75 4.40
N ALA A 130 14.94 -18.92 3.60
CA ALA A 130 13.56 -19.17 3.23
C ALA A 130 13.44 -20.51 2.51
N SER A 131 12.37 -21.22 2.71
CA SER A 131 12.13 -22.51 2.08
C SER A 131 12.23 -22.48 0.55
N GLN A 132 11.95 -21.35 -0.08
CA GLN A 132 12.05 -21.13 -1.52
C GLN A 132 13.47 -20.91 -2.06
N VAL A 133 14.47 -20.69 -1.19
CA VAL A 133 15.87 -20.46 -1.63
C VAL A 133 16.36 -21.63 -2.45
N ASN A 134 17.14 -21.33 -3.51
CA ASN A 134 17.63 -22.39 -4.39
C ASN A 134 18.39 -23.48 -3.63
N PRO A 135 18.09 -24.79 -3.83
CA PRO A 135 18.74 -25.89 -3.13
C PRO A 135 20.27 -25.86 -3.15
N ALA A 136 20.89 -25.34 -4.23
CA ALA A 136 22.34 -25.19 -4.32
C ALA A 136 22.95 -24.27 -3.25
N CYS A 137 22.16 -23.36 -2.67
CA CYS A 137 22.59 -22.51 -1.55
C CYS A 137 22.75 -23.33 -0.26
N PHE A 138 21.86 -24.26 -0.03
CA PHE A 138 21.86 -25.11 1.16
C PHE A 138 23.06 -26.06 1.20
N GLU A 139 23.60 -26.41 0.05
CA GLU A 139 24.80 -27.30 -0.06
C GLU A 139 26.10 -26.61 0.33
N LEU A 140 26.09 -25.26 0.38
CA LEU A 140 27.27 -24.44 0.70
C LEU A 140 27.41 -24.13 2.20
N VAL A 141 26.44 -24.49 3.02
CA VAL A 141 26.40 -24.16 4.44
C VAL A 141 26.13 -25.40 5.29
N THR A 142 26.51 -25.34 6.57
CA THR A 142 26.30 -26.44 7.52
C THR A 142 25.06 -26.11 8.38
N ASN A 143 24.13 -27.06 8.45
CA ASN A 143 22.91 -26.97 9.29
C ASN A 143 22.11 -25.67 9.12
N PRO A 144 21.67 -25.32 7.90
CA PRO A 144 20.83 -24.14 7.69
C PRO A 144 19.51 -24.30 8.43
N THR A 145 19.04 -23.20 9.00
CA THR A 145 17.70 -23.14 9.61
C THR A 145 16.71 -22.60 8.58
N LEU A 146 15.61 -23.29 8.39
CA LEU A 146 14.58 -22.90 7.45
C LEU A 146 13.52 -22.03 8.12
N TRP A 147 12.97 -21.16 7.34
CA TRP A 147 11.75 -20.44 7.65
C TRP A 147 10.89 -20.36 6.39
N HIS A 148 9.64 -20.06 6.57
CA HIS A 148 8.68 -20.15 5.50
C HIS A 148 8.15 -18.77 5.10
N LEU A 149 8.38 -18.39 3.85
CA LEU A 149 7.73 -17.24 3.26
C LEU A 149 6.33 -17.66 2.81
N GLN A 150 5.30 -16.96 3.30
CA GLN A 150 3.92 -17.20 2.88
C GLN A 150 3.75 -16.75 1.42
N VAL A 151 3.70 -17.70 0.50
CA VAL A 151 3.52 -17.49 -0.93
C VAL A 151 2.38 -18.39 -1.42
N GLY A 152 1.20 -17.84 -1.62
CA GLY A 152 0.05 -18.60 -2.15
C GLY A 152 -0.43 -19.73 -1.23
N ASP A 153 -1.00 -20.77 -1.81
CA ASP A 153 -1.56 -21.95 -1.11
C ASP A 153 -0.46 -22.95 -0.76
N ILE A 154 0.40 -22.56 0.15
CA ILE A 154 1.59 -23.31 0.53
C ILE A 154 1.30 -24.58 1.32
N GLU A 155 0.13 -24.66 1.91
CA GLU A 155 -0.36 -25.82 2.66
C GLU A 155 -0.32 -27.10 1.83
N ASP A 156 -0.56 -26.99 0.51
CA ASP A 156 -0.45 -28.10 -0.43
C ASP A 156 0.99 -28.62 -0.59
N GLU A 157 1.98 -27.78 -0.38
CA GLU A 157 3.40 -28.10 -0.49
C GLU A 157 4.00 -28.58 0.84
N PHE A 158 3.26 -28.42 1.95
CA PHE A 158 3.65 -28.82 3.31
C PHE A 158 2.57 -29.66 3.99
N PRO A 159 2.43 -30.93 3.62
CA PRO A 159 1.41 -31.82 4.18
C PRO A 159 1.53 -32.05 5.70
N ASP A 160 2.66 -31.69 6.31
CA ASP A 160 2.91 -31.79 7.75
C ASP A 160 3.01 -30.42 8.42
N TYR A 161 2.54 -29.35 7.76
CA TYR A 161 2.47 -28.04 8.36
C TYR A 161 1.59 -28.07 9.61
N ASP A 162 2.08 -27.48 10.69
CA ASP A 162 1.30 -27.20 11.90
C ASP A 162 1.50 -25.75 12.34
N ASP A 163 0.61 -25.24 13.17
CA ASP A 163 0.61 -23.84 13.65
C ASP A 163 1.86 -23.43 14.45
N SER A 164 2.78 -24.36 14.72
CA SER A 164 4.05 -24.07 15.39
C SER A 164 5.11 -23.50 14.46
N TYR A 165 4.97 -23.63 13.15
CA TYR A 165 5.90 -23.06 12.18
C TYR A 165 5.65 -21.58 11.97
N ALA A 166 6.71 -20.78 11.91
CA ALA A 166 6.60 -19.37 11.58
C ALA A 166 6.34 -19.19 10.09
N LEU A 167 5.11 -18.81 9.73
CA LEU A 167 4.77 -18.30 8.40
C LEU A 167 5.07 -16.81 8.37
N ILE A 168 6.07 -16.43 7.58
CA ILE A 168 6.49 -15.04 7.47
C ILE A 168 5.79 -14.39 6.28
N GLY A 169 5.03 -13.32 6.52
CA GLY A 169 4.37 -12.55 5.47
C GLY A 169 5.37 -12.03 4.45
N GLY A 170 5.04 -12.20 3.16
CA GLY A 170 5.86 -11.71 2.06
C GLY A 170 5.86 -10.20 1.99
N ALA A 171 7.04 -9.59 2.06
CA ALA A 171 7.26 -8.19 1.78
C ALA A 171 8.14 -8.06 0.53
N ALA A 172 8.18 -6.87 -0.07
CA ALA A 172 8.82 -6.63 -1.36
C ALA A 172 10.33 -6.91 -1.41
N SER A 173 10.99 -7.18 -0.27
CA SER A 173 12.43 -7.41 -0.22
C SER A 173 12.83 -8.29 0.97
N VAL A 174 14.05 -8.83 0.91
CA VAL A 174 14.65 -9.57 2.04
C VAL A 174 14.68 -8.73 3.32
N GLY A 175 14.89 -7.41 3.22
CA GLY A 175 14.93 -6.51 4.37
C GLY A 175 13.58 -6.41 5.07
N ASN A 176 12.53 -6.09 4.31
CA ASN A 176 11.17 -6.00 4.86
C ASN A 176 10.74 -7.34 5.47
N THR A 177 11.00 -8.45 4.77
CA THR A 177 10.66 -9.78 5.26
C THR A 177 11.44 -10.14 6.53
N THR A 178 12.72 -9.74 6.65
CA THR A 178 13.53 -10.03 7.85
C THR A 178 13.03 -9.28 9.09
N THR A 179 12.38 -8.11 8.93
CA THR A 179 11.74 -7.46 10.09
C THR A 179 10.60 -8.31 10.67
N CYS A 180 9.80 -8.93 9.80
CA CYS A 180 8.76 -9.88 10.21
C CYS A 180 9.35 -11.17 10.79
N LEU A 181 10.45 -11.68 10.21
CA LEU A 181 11.16 -12.84 10.72
C LEU A 181 11.71 -12.59 12.14
N ALA A 182 12.35 -11.46 12.36
CA ALA A 182 12.85 -11.08 13.69
C ALA A 182 11.69 -10.95 14.71
N TYR A 183 10.55 -10.39 14.29
CA TYR A 183 9.34 -10.36 15.12
C TYR A 183 8.86 -11.74 15.51
N ALA A 184 8.80 -12.69 14.56
CA ALA A 184 8.41 -14.08 14.82
C ALA A 184 9.40 -14.79 15.76
N MET A 185 10.69 -14.43 15.71
CA MET A 185 11.73 -14.90 16.64
C MET A 185 11.71 -14.17 18.00
N GLY A 186 10.66 -13.42 18.33
CA GLY A 186 10.44 -12.78 19.64
C GLY A 186 11.04 -11.39 19.81
N TYR A 187 11.81 -10.86 18.84
CA TYR A 187 12.39 -9.51 18.96
C TYR A 187 11.33 -8.44 18.87
N ARG A 188 11.48 -7.38 19.68
CA ARG A 188 10.62 -6.20 19.69
C ARG A 188 11.38 -4.87 19.53
N ASP A 189 12.71 -4.91 19.60
CA ASP A 189 13.60 -3.79 19.30
C ASP A 189 14.35 -4.12 17.99
N LEU A 190 14.00 -3.42 16.90
CA LEU A 190 14.53 -3.63 15.57
C LEU A 190 15.36 -2.42 15.13
N GLN A 191 16.68 -2.61 15.04
CA GLN A 191 17.66 -1.62 14.62
C GLN A 191 18.09 -1.92 13.18
N ILE A 192 17.75 -1.06 12.22
CA ILE A 192 17.86 -1.35 10.78
C ILE A 192 18.91 -0.46 10.14
N PHE A 193 19.90 -1.07 9.50
CA PHE A 193 21.04 -0.45 8.83
C PHE A 193 21.12 -0.86 7.37
N GLY A 194 21.66 0.01 6.51
CA GLY A 194 21.96 -0.34 5.12
C GLY A 194 20.77 -0.77 4.27
N MET A 195 19.59 -0.23 4.57
CA MET A 195 18.37 -0.37 3.78
C MET A 195 17.94 0.99 3.22
N ASP A 196 18.79 1.61 2.40
CA ASP A 196 18.60 3.00 1.97
C ASP A 196 17.48 3.19 0.95
N SER A 197 17.17 2.14 0.18
CA SER A 197 16.24 2.17 -0.96
C SER A 197 16.57 3.28 -1.97
N SER A 198 17.82 3.71 -2.02
CA SER A 198 18.35 4.69 -2.96
C SER A 198 19.85 4.50 -3.15
N HIS A 199 20.39 5.05 -4.25
CA HIS A 199 21.82 5.07 -4.51
C HIS A 199 22.50 6.17 -3.68
N LYS A 200 23.74 5.92 -3.29
CA LYS A 200 24.64 6.90 -2.69
C LYS A 200 25.91 6.95 -3.54
N ASP A 201 26.32 8.13 -3.97
CA ASP A 201 27.51 8.34 -4.84
C ASP A 201 27.48 7.49 -6.14
N GLY A 202 26.29 7.22 -6.66
CA GLY A 202 26.07 6.42 -7.87
C GLY A 202 25.94 4.91 -7.64
N GLU A 203 26.21 4.43 -6.44
CA GLU A 203 26.18 3.01 -6.09
C GLU A 203 24.89 2.63 -5.34
N SER A 204 24.30 1.49 -5.71
CA SER A 204 23.13 0.92 -5.04
C SER A 204 23.49 0.06 -3.82
N HIS A 205 24.70 -0.47 -3.80
CA HIS A 205 25.23 -1.35 -2.75
C HIS A 205 26.63 -0.93 -2.36
N ALA A 206 27.03 -1.21 -1.14
CA ALA A 206 28.36 -0.92 -0.59
C ALA A 206 29.49 -1.63 -1.36
N VAL A 207 29.16 -2.76 -2.01
CA VAL A 207 30.04 -3.48 -2.93
C VAL A 207 29.22 -3.84 -4.16
N HIS A 208 29.78 -3.65 -5.35
CA HIS A 208 29.13 -3.98 -6.60
C HIS A 208 28.58 -5.40 -6.62
N GLN A 209 27.35 -5.56 -7.08
CA GLN A 209 26.64 -6.85 -7.17
C GLN A 209 26.16 -7.07 -8.60
N ALA A 210 26.88 -7.88 -9.37
CA ALA A 210 26.56 -8.18 -10.77
C ALA A 210 25.14 -8.75 -10.99
N ILE A 211 24.54 -9.35 -9.97
CA ILE A 211 23.17 -9.87 -10.02
C ILE A 211 22.11 -8.77 -10.21
N ASN A 212 22.47 -7.51 -9.92
CA ASN A 212 21.61 -6.33 -10.02
C ASN A 212 22.00 -5.43 -11.21
N ASP A 213 22.97 -5.86 -12.03
CA ASP A 213 23.35 -5.12 -13.23
C ASP A 213 22.19 -5.05 -14.21
N GLY A 214 21.85 -3.83 -14.63
CA GLY A 214 20.76 -3.60 -15.57
C GLY A 214 19.41 -3.31 -14.92
N ASP A 215 19.31 -3.23 -13.60
CA ASP A 215 18.09 -2.76 -12.92
C ASP A 215 17.75 -1.32 -13.35
N PRO A 216 16.53 -1.06 -13.87
CA PRO A 216 16.15 0.27 -14.29
C PRO A 216 16.16 1.24 -13.10
N CYS A 217 16.89 2.35 -13.25
CA CYS A 217 16.97 3.41 -12.26
C CYS A 217 16.16 4.63 -12.69
N ALA A 218 15.57 5.33 -11.73
CA ALA A 218 14.87 6.59 -11.91
C ALA A 218 15.30 7.61 -10.86
N GLU A 219 15.14 8.89 -11.18
CA GLU A 219 15.27 9.98 -10.23
C GLU A 219 13.90 10.24 -9.59
N VAL A 220 13.87 10.27 -8.27
CA VAL A 220 12.67 10.53 -7.47
C VAL A 220 12.91 11.74 -6.60
N VAL A 221 11.98 12.69 -6.59
CA VAL A 221 12.01 13.82 -5.67
C VAL A 221 11.06 13.51 -4.50
N TYR A 222 11.59 13.54 -3.28
CA TYR A 222 10.82 13.35 -2.06
C TYR A 222 11.18 14.44 -1.05
N ASN A 223 10.21 15.18 -0.55
CA ASN A 223 10.40 16.35 0.35
C ASN A 223 11.45 17.35 -0.17
N GLY A 224 11.47 17.61 -1.48
CA GLY A 224 12.42 18.52 -2.12
C GLY A 224 13.84 17.98 -2.27
N LYS A 225 14.12 16.75 -1.83
CA LYS A 225 15.40 16.05 -2.05
C LYS A 225 15.30 15.10 -3.22
N GLN A 226 16.35 15.03 -4.01
CA GLN A 226 16.45 14.14 -5.16
C GLN A 226 17.14 12.84 -4.76
N TYR A 227 16.53 11.71 -5.12
CA TYR A 227 17.06 10.37 -4.88
C TYR A 227 17.12 9.59 -6.19
N ARG A 228 18.24 8.97 -6.46
CA ARG A 228 18.35 7.97 -7.51
C ARG A 228 17.98 6.61 -6.91
N THR A 229 17.01 5.93 -7.50
CA THR A 229 16.50 4.64 -6.99
C THR A 229 16.14 3.71 -8.13
N SER A 230 16.05 2.41 -7.87
CA SER A 230 15.42 1.47 -8.80
C SER A 230 13.93 1.30 -8.44
N ILE A 231 13.16 0.73 -9.37
CA ILE A 231 11.75 0.42 -9.14
C ILE A 231 11.58 -0.50 -7.92
N THR A 232 12.41 -1.52 -7.80
CA THR A 232 12.38 -2.47 -6.68
C THR A 232 12.73 -1.83 -5.36
N MET A 233 13.71 -0.93 -5.32
CA MET A 233 14.07 -0.16 -4.13
C MET A 233 12.96 0.80 -3.70
N LYS A 234 12.33 1.49 -4.67
CA LYS A 234 11.19 2.37 -4.38
C LYS A 234 10.04 1.57 -3.76
N LEU A 235 9.68 0.43 -4.35
CA LEU A 235 8.65 -0.45 -3.82
C LEU A 235 9.02 -0.97 -2.42
N GLN A 236 10.28 -1.28 -2.17
CA GLN A 236 10.77 -1.64 -0.84
C GLN A 236 10.49 -0.54 0.19
N ALA A 237 10.78 0.72 -0.15
CA ALA A 237 10.55 1.85 0.75
C ALA A 237 9.06 2.08 1.03
N GLU A 238 8.21 1.96 0.03
CA GLU A 238 6.75 2.09 0.15
C GLU A 238 6.16 0.98 1.03
N ARG A 239 6.48 -0.28 0.73
CA ARG A 239 5.98 -1.44 1.50
C ARG A 239 6.54 -1.52 2.91
N PHE A 240 7.72 -0.95 3.15
CA PHE A 240 8.28 -0.86 4.50
C PHE A 240 7.38 -0.04 5.43
N GLN A 241 6.78 1.04 4.93
CA GLN A 241 5.89 1.89 5.75
C GLN A 241 4.72 1.07 6.33
N GLU A 242 4.08 0.25 5.51
CA GLU A 242 2.96 -0.61 5.91
C GLU A 242 3.43 -1.68 6.91
N THR A 243 4.51 -2.39 6.59
CA THR A 243 5.08 -3.44 7.44
C THR A 243 5.49 -2.87 8.81
N ALA A 244 6.16 -1.73 8.82
CA ALA A 244 6.66 -1.12 10.05
C ALA A 244 5.52 -0.60 10.93
N LYS A 245 4.46 0.00 10.37
CA LYS A 245 3.25 0.37 11.11
C LYS A 245 2.60 -0.84 11.78
N ALA A 246 2.43 -1.94 11.04
CA ALA A 246 1.86 -3.18 11.59
C ALA A 246 2.70 -3.73 12.76
N LEU A 247 4.04 -3.76 12.61
CA LEU A 247 4.96 -4.20 13.66
C LEU A 247 4.95 -3.27 14.87
N GLN A 248 4.83 -1.95 14.68
CA GLN A 248 4.68 -0.99 15.81
C GLN A 248 3.38 -1.23 16.56
N CYS A 249 2.25 -1.45 15.87
CA CYS A 249 0.98 -1.83 16.49
C CYS A 249 1.10 -3.15 17.28
N ALA A 250 1.97 -4.06 16.84
CA ALA A 250 2.29 -5.31 17.53
C ALA A 250 3.37 -5.16 18.64
N GLY A 251 3.71 -3.92 19.00
CA GLY A 251 4.60 -3.60 20.13
C GLY A 251 6.10 -3.53 19.78
N CYS A 252 6.47 -3.44 18.50
CA CYS A 252 7.87 -3.24 18.11
C CYS A 252 8.29 -1.78 18.18
N THR A 253 9.53 -1.56 18.59
CA THR A 253 10.28 -0.32 18.37
C THR A 253 11.15 -0.50 17.12
N ILE A 254 11.06 0.43 16.17
CA ILE A 254 11.81 0.38 14.92
C ILE A 254 12.67 1.64 14.78
N THR A 255 13.97 1.44 14.64
CA THR A 255 14.94 2.53 14.39
C THR A 255 15.63 2.30 13.05
N LEU A 256 15.48 3.26 12.13
CA LEU A 256 16.17 3.28 10.84
C LEU A 256 17.43 4.15 10.91
N HIS A 257 18.57 3.56 10.61
CA HIS A 257 19.87 4.23 10.51
C HIS A 257 20.22 4.50 9.04
N GLY A 258 20.84 5.65 8.75
CA GLY A 258 21.18 6.09 7.40
C GLY A 258 20.39 7.32 6.96
N ASP A 259 20.52 7.67 5.67
CA ASP A 259 20.01 8.91 5.08
C ASP A 259 19.43 8.74 3.65
N GLY A 260 19.08 7.51 3.28
CA GLY A 260 18.46 7.19 1.99
C GLY A 260 16.99 7.55 1.87
N LEU A 261 16.39 7.17 0.76
CA LEU A 261 14.96 7.40 0.46
C LEU A 261 14.06 6.74 1.52
N LEU A 262 14.36 5.51 1.93
CA LEU A 262 13.55 4.81 2.93
C LEU A 262 13.55 5.54 4.28
N GLN A 263 14.71 6.04 4.71
CA GLN A 263 14.83 6.81 5.94
C GLN A 263 14.12 8.17 5.87
N GLU A 264 14.17 8.83 4.73
CA GLU A 264 13.44 10.09 4.53
C GLU A 264 11.92 9.85 4.58
N MET A 265 11.43 8.84 3.86
CA MET A 265 10.00 8.48 3.85
C MET A 265 9.50 8.10 5.26
N TRP A 266 10.33 7.42 6.04
CA TRP A 266 9.98 7.01 7.40
C TRP A 266 9.94 8.17 8.40
N ARG A 267 10.95 9.06 8.35
CA ARG A 267 11.07 10.19 9.29
C ARG A 267 10.13 11.34 8.96
N ASN A 268 9.89 11.53 7.68
CA ASN A 268 9.12 12.63 7.12
C ASN A 268 8.10 12.08 6.12
N PRO A 269 7.11 11.27 6.56
CA PRO A 269 6.12 10.74 5.66
C PRO A 269 5.40 11.91 4.97
N GLN A 270 5.25 11.82 3.65
CA GLN A 270 4.34 12.69 2.93
C GLN A 270 2.93 12.19 3.19
N ASP A 271 2.05 13.11 3.56
CA ASP A 271 0.64 12.81 3.51
C ASP A 271 0.28 12.55 2.04
N MET A 272 -0.22 11.35 1.78
CA MET A 272 -0.73 11.01 0.46
C MET A 272 -1.86 11.97 0.13
N SER A 273 -1.81 12.60 -1.05
CA SER A 273 -2.94 13.43 -1.48
C SER A 273 -4.20 12.57 -1.57
N GLU A 274 -5.37 13.16 -1.31
CA GLU A 274 -6.64 12.43 -1.43
C GLU A 274 -6.81 11.87 -2.85
N GLU A 275 -6.36 12.59 -3.88
CA GLU A 275 -6.38 12.12 -5.27
C GLU A 275 -5.52 10.85 -5.47
N ASP A 276 -4.31 10.81 -4.92
CA ASP A 276 -3.44 9.63 -5.00
C ASP A 276 -4.01 8.46 -4.20
N LYS A 277 -4.55 8.73 -3.01
CA LYS A 277 -5.21 7.74 -2.16
C LYS A 277 -6.36 7.03 -2.91
N TYR A 278 -7.26 7.81 -3.51
CA TYR A 278 -8.38 7.25 -4.26
C TYR A 278 -7.97 6.66 -5.61
N THR A 279 -6.93 7.18 -6.25
CA THR A 279 -6.34 6.54 -7.43
C THR A 279 -5.84 5.13 -7.12
N LEU A 280 -5.18 4.94 -5.96
CA LEU A 280 -4.76 3.62 -5.48
C LEU A 280 -5.95 2.72 -5.12
N MET A 281 -6.97 3.27 -4.42
CA MET A 281 -8.17 2.51 -4.06
C MET A 281 -8.90 2.00 -5.30
N TRP A 282 -9.13 2.86 -6.29
CA TRP A 282 -9.79 2.48 -7.55
C TRP A 282 -8.96 1.55 -8.44
N ALA A 283 -7.68 1.34 -8.14
CA ALA A 283 -6.88 0.29 -8.76
C ALA A 283 -7.12 -1.10 -8.16
N GLN A 284 -7.78 -1.20 -6.97
CA GLN A 284 -8.06 -2.47 -6.29
C GLN A 284 -9.37 -3.08 -6.80
N PRO A 285 -9.36 -4.32 -7.32
CA PRO A 285 -10.57 -4.98 -7.80
C PRO A 285 -11.64 -5.15 -6.72
N GLU A 286 -11.23 -5.39 -5.48
CA GLU A 286 -12.10 -5.59 -4.31
C GLU A 286 -12.92 -4.32 -4.01
N TYR A 287 -12.31 -3.14 -4.13
CA TYR A 287 -12.98 -1.86 -3.89
C TYR A 287 -14.06 -1.57 -4.95
N ARG A 288 -13.82 -1.97 -6.21
CA ARG A 288 -14.75 -1.78 -7.32
C ARG A 288 -16.04 -2.59 -7.21
N VAL A 289 -16.07 -3.64 -6.39
CA VAL A 289 -17.28 -4.45 -6.18
C VAL A 289 -18.36 -3.66 -5.45
N HIS A 290 -17.95 -2.78 -4.53
CA HIS A 290 -18.86 -1.97 -3.72
C HIS A 290 -19.36 -0.76 -4.51
N SER A 291 -20.67 -0.52 -4.48
CA SER A 291 -21.29 0.65 -5.09
C SER A 291 -22.53 1.05 -4.27
N PRO A 292 -22.33 1.80 -3.18
CA PRO A 292 -23.47 2.30 -2.38
C PRO A 292 -24.47 3.08 -3.22
N GLY A 293 -23.98 3.88 -4.17
CA GLY A 293 -24.82 4.63 -5.10
C GLY A 293 -25.73 3.76 -5.98
N GLU A 294 -25.30 2.56 -6.37
CA GLU A 294 -26.15 1.62 -7.10
C GLU A 294 -27.29 1.11 -6.19
N LEU A 295 -26.99 0.82 -4.93
CA LEU A 295 -27.95 0.25 -3.98
C LEU A 295 -29.07 1.23 -3.62
N VAL A 296 -28.78 2.53 -3.49
CA VAL A 296 -29.75 3.55 -3.07
C VAL A 296 -30.39 4.30 -4.25
N ALA A 297 -29.99 4.00 -5.50
CA ALA A 297 -30.54 4.67 -6.67
C ALA A 297 -32.07 4.54 -6.77
N SER A 298 -32.65 3.38 -6.46
CA SER A 298 -34.11 3.16 -6.46
C SER A 298 -34.80 4.07 -5.44
N THR A 299 -34.23 4.25 -4.24
CA THR A 299 -34.80 5.16 -3.23
C THR A 299 -34.86 6.60 -3.77
N PHE A 300 -33.77 7.10 -4.35
CA PHE A 300 -33.76 8.43 -4.95
C PHE A 300 -34.79 8.57 -6.08
N LEU A 301 -34.88 7.58 -6.97
CA LEU A 301 -35.85 7.57 -8.08
C LEU A 301 -37.30 7.61 -7.59
N ASP A 302 -37.61 6.89 -6.54
CA ASP A 302 -38.96 6.82 -5.98
C ASP A 302 -39.38 8.12 -5.28
N ILE A 303 -38.47 8.74 -4.51
CA ILE A 303 -38.80 9.95 -3.71
C ILE A 303 -38.75 11.22 -4.56
N ALA A 304 -37.75 11.36 -5.43
CA ALA A 304 -37.51 12.59 -6.21
C ALA A 304 -38.15 12.57 -7.59
N LYS A 305 -38.35 11.37 -8.18
CA LYS A 305 -38.81 11.18 -9.58
C LYS A 305 -38.04 12.06 -10.55
N PRO A 306 -36.71 12.00 -10.53
CA PRO A 306 -35.86 12.89 -11.31
C PRO A 306 -36.05 12.62 -12.81
N SER A 307 -35.81 13.65 -13.61
CA SER A 307 -35.83 13.56 -15.07
C SER A 307 -34.81 14.52 -15.66
N GLY A 308 -34.33 14.17 -16.85
CA GLY A 308 -33.35 14.97 -17.57
C GLY A 308 -31.94 14.82 -17.00
N ARG A 309 -31.19 15.93 -17.00
CA ARG A 309 -29.78 15.92 -16.55
C ARG A 309 -29.67 15.76 -15.04
N ILE A 310 -28.79 14.85 -14.60
CA ILE A 310 -28.40 14.65 -13.21
C ILE A 310 -26.88 14.81 -13.13
N ILE A 311 -26.38 15.43 -12.07
CA ILE A 311 -24.95 15.45 -11.76
C ILE A 311 -24.68 14.43 -10.67
N ASP A 312 -23.79 13.45 -10.97
CA ASP A 312 -23.32 12.44 -10.03
C ASP A 312 -21.96 12.90 -9.47
N PHE A 313 -22.00 13.41 -8.24
CA PHE A 313 -20.83 13.96 -7.54
C PHE A 313 -20.11 12.86 -6.77
N GLY A 314 -18.81 12.62 -7.12
CA GLY A 314 -18.06 11.49 -6.61
C GLY A 314 -18.59 10.18 -7.20
N CYS A 315 -18.69 10.11 -8.52
CA CYS A 315 -19.38 9.03 -9.22
C CYS A 315 -18.75 7.63 -9.01
N GLY A 316 -17.49 7.56 -8.56
CA GLY A 316 -16.76 6.33 -8.39
C GLY A 316 -16.83 5.43 -9.63
N SER A 317 -17.20 4.15 -9.47
CA SER A 317 -17.32 3.20 -10.58
C SER A 317 -18.37 3.58 -11.65
N GLY A 318 -19.26 4.52 -11.33
CA GLY A 318 -20.35 4.96 -12.21
C GLY A 318 -21.55 4.01 -12.27
N LYS A 319 -21.58 2.97 -11.41
CA LYS A 319 -22.72 2.02 -11.37
C LYS A 319 -24.03 2.69 -10.94
N GLY A 320 -23.95 3.65 -9.99
CA GLY A 320 -25.10 4.48 -9.62
C GLY A 320 -25.64 5.26 -10.82
N SER A 321 -24.79 5.97 -11.55
CA SER A 321 -25.13 6.68 -12.78
C SER A 321 -25.73 5.76 -13.85
N LEU A 322 -25.19 4.52 -14.01
CA LEU A 322 -25.76 3.56 -14.93
C LEU A 322 -27.21 3.23 -14.58
N LYS A 323 -27.49 3.04 -13.26
CA LYS A 323 -28.83 2.76 -12.76
C LYS A 323 -29.79 3.93 -13.02
N LEU A 324 -29.34 5.17 -12.77
CA LEU A 324 -30.14 6.37 -13.05
C LEU A 324 -30.45 6.50 -14.56
N ALA A 325 -29.52 6.16 -15.43
CA ALA A 325 -29.71 6.19 -16.87
C ALA A 325 -30.71 5.14 -17.38
N GLU A 326 -30.79 3.96 -16.77
CA GLU A 326 -31.78 2.94 -17.07
C GLU A 326 -33.22 3.45 -16.84
N TYR A 327 -33.41 4.41 -15.95
CA TYR A 327 -34.67 5.08 -15.66
C TYR A 327 -34.92 6.35 -16.47
N GLY A 328 -34.11 6.62 -17.49
CA GLY A 328 -34.28 7.72 -18.43
C GLY A 328 -33.64 9.04 -18.03
N CYS A 329 -32.79 9.05 -17.02
CA CYS A 329 -31.98 10.21 -16.67
C CYS A 329 -30.73 10.34 -17.57
N SER A 330 -30.14 11.53 -17.62
CA SER A 330 -28.92 11.83 -18.38
C SER A 330 -27.79 12.23 -17.43
N PRO A 331 -27.00 11.27 -16.88
CA PRO A 331 -25.96 11.56 -15.92
C PRO A 331 -24.79 12.33 -16.53
N LEU A 332 -24.28 13.32 -15.77
CA LEU A 332 -22.95 13.89 -15.89
C LEU A 332 -22.14 13.43 -14.66
N LEU A 333 -21.05 12.74 -14.89
CA LEU A 333 -20.22 12.16 -13.85
C LEU A 333 -19.12 13.13 -13.45
N ILE A 334 -18.90 13.30 -12.15
CA ILE A 334 -17.80 14.08 -11.60
C ILE A 334 -17.04 13.25 -10.59
N ASP A 335 -15.72 13.17 -10.73
CA ASP A 335 -14.81 12.53 -9.76
C ASP A 335 -13.41 13.12 -9.91
N PHE A 336 -12.61 13.09 -8.86
CA PHE A 336 -11.22 13.55 -8.97
C PHE A 336 -10.26 12.40 -9.36
N ALA A 337 -10.62 11.13 -9.08
CA ALA A 337 -9.86 9.96 -9.50
C ALA A 337 -10.26 9.56 -10.93
N GLU A 338 -9.38 9.81 -11.89
CA GLU A 338 -9.65 9.56 -13.32
C GLU A 338 -9.89 8.07 -13.63
N ASN A 339 -9.27 7.18 -12.85
CA ASN A 339 -9.39 5.73 -12.99
C ASN A 339 -10.58 5.14 -12.22
N SER A 340 -11.46 5.95 -11.63
CA SER A 340 -12.60 5.47 -10.83
C SER A 340 -13.60 4.67 -11.67
N ARG A 341 -13.95 5.15 -12.86
CA ARG A 341 -15.04 4.64 -13.67
C ARG A 341 -14.80 3.24 -14.22
N ASP A 342 -15.83 2.40 -14.15
CA ASP A 342 -15.89 1.13 -14.87
C ASP A 342 -16.12 1.36 -16.37
N GLU A 343 -15.73 0.39 -17.20
CA GLU A 343 -15.87 0.47 -18.67
C GLU A 343 -17.30 0.82 -19.11
N VAL A 344 -18.30 0.25 -18.45
CA VAL A 344 -19.72 0.50 -18.74
C VAL A 344 -20.16 1.95 -18.50
N ALA A 345 -19.45 2.69 -17.66
CA ALA A 345 -19.70 4.09 -17.33
C ALA A 345 -18.95 5.07 -18.24
N MET A 346 -17.97 4.61 -19.03
CA MET A 346 -17.18 5.45 -19.93
C MET A 346 -18.01 6.12 -21.03
N LYS A 347 -19.22 5.65 -21.29
CA LYS A 347 -20.16 6.25 -22.24
C LYS A 347 -20.78 7.57 -21.77
N PHE A 348 -20.72 7.87 -20.47
CA PHE A 348 -21.28 9.10 -19.90
C PHE A 348 -20.28 10.24 -19.96
N PRO A 349 -20.73 11.50 -20.12
CA PRO A 349 -19.89 12.68 -19.95
C PRO A 349 -19.24 12.66 -18.56
N PHE A 350 -17.96 13.03 -18.49
CA PHE A 350 -17.17 13.03 -17.27
C PHE A 350 -16.38 14.31 -17.13
N VAL A 351 -16.30 14.82 -15.91
CA VAL A 351 -15.47 15.96 -15.52
C VAL A 351 -14.56 15.50 -14.37
N LYS A 352 -13.25 15.52 -14.59
CA LYS A 352 -12.28 15.35 -13.51
C LYS A 352 -12.28 16.62 -12.67
N HIS A 353 -12.72 16.55 -11.42
CA HIS A 353 -12.79 17.70 -10.53
C HIS A 353 -12.77 17.32 -9.05
N ASP A 354 -12.07 18.13 -8.27
CA ASP A 354 -12.04 18.07 -6.81
C ASP A 354 -13.24 18.86 -6.24
N LEU A 355 -14.20 18.18 -5.61
CA LEU A 355 -15.43 18.77 -5.09
C LEU A 355 -15.20 19.79 -3.95
N THR A 356 -14.02 19.79 -3.32
CA THR A 356 -13.65 20.82 -2.33
C THR A 356 -13.38 22.16 -2.99
N ARG A 357 -13.29 22.22 -4.31
CA ARG A 357 -13.11 23.42 -5.13
C ARG A 357 -14.40 23.75 -5.86
N GLN A 358 -14.61 25.07 -6.11
CA GLN A 358 -15.76 25.54 -6.85
C GLN A 358 -15.78 24.95 -8.27
N LEU A 359 -16.92 24.41 -8.68
CA LEU A 359 -17.11 23.90 -10.03
C LEU A 359 -17.31 25.05 -11.04
N PRO A 360 -17.01 24.82 -12.34
CA PRO A 360 -17.31 25.82 -13.37
C PRO A 360 -18.81 26.15 -13.43
N GLU A 361 -19.14 27.44 -13.56
CA GLU A 361 -20.54 27.93 -13.65
C GLU A 361 -21.36 27.30 -14.78
N THR A 362 -20.71 26.69 -15.77
CA THR A 362 -21.37 25.98 -16.87
C THR A 362 -21.93 24.62 -16.47
N ILE A 363 -21.55 24.13 -15.29
CA ILE A 363 -22.02 22.85 -14.74
C ILE A 363 -23.23 23.11 -13.88
N PHE A 364 -24.43 22.85 -14.45
CA PHE A 364 -25.69 23.02 -13.75
C PHE A 364 -26.70 21.93 -14.14
N ALA A 365 -27.48 21.46 -13.16
CA ALA A 365 -28.64 20.59 -13.37
C ALA A 365 -29.69 20.85 -12.28
N LYS A 366 -30.92 20.38 -12.51
CA LYS A 366 -31.94 20.40 -11.44
C LYS A 366 -31.57 19.44 -10.30
N TRP A 367 -31.00 18.29 -10.64
CA TRP A 367 -30.80 17.18 -9.73
C TRP A 367 -29.32 16.86 -9.52
N GLY A 368 -28.94 16.72 -8.26
CA GLY A 368 -27.67 16.16 -7.82
C GLY A 368 -27.85 14.77 -7.18
N TYR A 369 -26.82 13.94 -7.31
CA TYR A 369 -26.69 12.65 -6.69
C TYR A 369 -25.29 12.53 -6.12
N CYS A 370 -25.16 12.38 -4.81
CA CYS A 370 -23.89 12.35 -4.08
C CYS A 370 -23.95 11.22 -3.04
N THR A 371 -23.27 10.15 -3.29
CA THR A 371 -23.35 8.94 -2.46
C THR A 371 -21.97 8.42 -2.11
N ASP A 372 -21.76 8.16 -0.81
CA ASP A 372 -20.49 7.61 -0.29
C ASP A 372 -19.30 8.56 -0.60
N VAL A 373 -19.48 9.85 -0.30
CA VAL A 373 -18.49 10.91 -0.59
C VAL A 373 -18.21 11.78 0.63
N MET A 374 -19.24 12.24 1.32
CA MET A 374 -19.11 13.28 2.35
C MET A 374 -18.33 12.82 3.58
N GLU A 375 -18.45 11.55 3.94
CA GLU A 375 -17.70 10.89 5.02
C GLU A 375 -16.20 10.75 4.72
N HIS A 376 -15.83 10.79 3.45
CA HIS A 376 -14.44 10.71 3.01
C HIS A 376 -13.69 12.04 3.09
N LEU A 377 -14.39 13.14 3.27
CA LEU A 377 -13.80 14.48 3.36
C LEU A 377 -13.25 14.75 4.77
N PRO A 378 -12.12 15.49 4.91
CA PRO A 378 -11.75 16.09 6.18
C PRO A 378 -12.86 16.96 6.74
N PRO A 379 -13.09 16.98 8.07
CA PRO A 379 -14.20 17.74 8.69
C PRO A 379 -14.25 19.22 8.28
N GLU A 380 -13.10 19.84 8.07
CA GLU A 380 -12.95 21.25 7.64
C GLU A 380 -13.41 21.50 6.21
N ASP A 381 -13.44 20.49 5.35
CA ASP A 381 -13.84 20.63 3.94
C ASP A 381 -15.29 20.24 3.67
N VAL A 382 -15.97 19.59 4.61
CA VAL A 382 -17.34 19.07 4.44
C VAL A 382 -18.33 20.19 4.09
N GLU A 383 -18.40 21.24 4.91
CA GLU A 383 -19.35 22.34 4.73
C GLU A 383 -19.17 23.05 3.40
N LYS A 384 -17.91 23.36 3.06
CA LYS A 384 -17.54 23.99 1.79
C LYS A 384 -17.93 23.11 0.58
N THR A 385 -17.74 21.80 0.67
CA THR A 385 -18.08 20.87 -0.40
C THR A 385 -19.59 20.80 -0.62
N ILE A 386 -20.39 20.79 0.45
CA ILE A 386 -21.87 20.88 0.35
C ILE A 386 -22.27 22.15 -0.39
N LEU A 387 -21.68 23.29 -0.05
CA LEU A 387 -21.98 24.57 -0.71
C LEU A 387 -21.63 24.53 -2.20
N ASN A 388 -20.44 24.01 -2.57
CA ASN A 388 -20.02 23.86 -3.96
C ASN A 388 -20.99 22.95 -4.76
N ILE A 389 -21.39 21.81 -4.19
CA ILE A 389 -22.36 20.89 -4.81
C ILE A 389 -23.70 21.61 -5.02
N MET A 390 -24.19 22.25 -3.97
CA MET A 390 -25.51 22.92 -4.03
C MET A 390 -25.51 24.16 -4.92
N GLU A 391 -24.37 24.80 -5.20
CA GLU A 391 -24.30 25.84 -6.24
C GLU A 391 -24.68 25.30 -7.62
N CYS A 392 -24.35 24.03 -7.92
CA CYS A 392 -24.56 23.40 -9.22
C CYS A 392 -25.94 22.78 -9.43
N VAL A 393 -26.75 22.61 -8.36
CA VAL A 393 -28.04 21.92 -8.45
C VAL A 393 -29.12 22.63 -7.62
N ASP A 394 -30.42 22.37 -7.97
CA ASP A 394 -31.53 22.87 -7.17
C ASP A 394 -31.84 21.92 -5.98
N GLU A 395 -31.76 20.63 -6.24
CA GLU A 395 -32.01 19.56 -5.27
C GLU A 395 -30.90 18.51 -5.37
N CYS A 396 -30.43 17.98 -4.23
CA CYS A 396 -29.40 16.93 -4.18
C CYS A 396 -29.80 15.80 -3.23
N PHE A 397 -29.63 14.58 -3.70
CA PHE A 397 -29.72 13.40 -2.86
C PHE A 397 -28.33 13.06 -2.31
N PHE A 398 -28.24 12.90 -0.99
CA PHE A 398 -27.06 12.47 -0.29
C PHE A 398 -27.30 11.11 0.36
N GLN A 399 -26.33 10.20 0.22
CA GLN A 399 -26.15 9.03 1.07
C GLN A 399 -24.76 9.12 1.67
N ILE A 400 -24.66 9.03 2.99
CA ILE A 400 -23.45 9.29 3.77
C ILE A 400 -23.27 8.14 4.76
N SER A 401 -22.10 7.50 4.80
CA SER A 401 -21.80 6.47 5.79
C SER A 401 -21.64 7.10 7.18
N THR A 402 -22.19 6.42 8.20
CA THR A 402 -22.12 6.84 9.61
C THR A 402 -21.22 5.93 10.44
N VAL A 403 -20.50 5.03 9.80
CA VAL A 403 -19.60 4.04 10.41
C VAL A 403 -18.21 4.11 9.80
N SER A 404 -17.22 3.59 10.55
CA SER A 404 -15.85 3.50 10.09
C SER A 404 -15.72 2.62 8.83
N ASP A 405 -14.82 3.01 7.95
CA ASP A 405 -14.44 2.22 6.79
C ASP A 405 -13.58 1.00 7.18
N THR A 406 -13.66 -0.03 6.37
CA THR A 406 -12.81 -1.23 6.49
C THR A 406 -11.97 -1.48 5.24
N MET A 407 -12.31 -0.84 4.11
CA MET A 407 -11.63 -1.06 2.82
C MET A 407 -10.29 -0.33 2.73
N GLY A 408 -10.13 0.78 3.45
CA GLY A 408 -8.88 1.53 3.51
C GLY A 408 -7.69 0.73 4.03
N ALA A 409 -7.97 -0.35 4.79
CA ALA A 409 -6.94 -1.29 5.23
C ALA A 409 -6.15 -1.92 4.06
N ILE A 410 -6.74 -2.01 2.84
CA ILE A 410 -6.08 -2.54 1.63
C ILE A 410 -4.86 -1.69 1.26
N ILE A 411 -4.92 -0.37 1.48
CA ILE A 411 -3.84 0.58 1.19
C ILE A 411 -3.20 1.18 2.46
N GLY A 412 -3.58 0.67 3.65
CA GLY A 412 -3.07 1.17 4.93
C GLY A 412 -3.47 2.61 5.25
N GLN A 413 -4.60 3.10 4.72
CA GLN A 413 -5.11 4.45 4.92
C GLN A 413 -6.54 4.41 5.48
N GLU A 414 -6.90 5.43 6.26
CA GLU A 414 -8.28 5.64 6.68
C GLU A 414 -9.02 6.37 5.56
N LEU A 415 -10.21 5.86 5.16
CA LEU A 415 -11.01 6.49 4.11
C LEU A 415 -12.11 7.37 4.67
N HIS A 416 -12.79 6.96 5.75
CA HIS A 416 -13.83 7.75 6.38
C HIS A 416 -13.24 8.71 7.41
N LEU A 417 -13.07 9.98 7.02
CA LEU A 417 -12.47 11.02 7.84
C LEU A 417 -13.50 11.79 8.69
N THR A 418 -14.76 11.82 8.24
CA THR A 418 -15.87 12.51 8.93
C THR A 418 -17.01 11.55 9.22
N ILE A 419 -16.93 10.88 10.37
CA ILE A 419 -17.95 9.94 10.84
C ILE A 419 -18.86 10.68 11.83
N GLN A 420 -20.09 10.98 11.41
CA GLN A 420 -21.04 11.75 12.20
C GLN A 420 -22.43 11.09 12.15
N PRO A 421 -23.26 11.23 13.21
CA PRO A 421 -24.60 10.69 13.23
C PRO A 421 -25.54 11.44 12.27
N HIS A 422 -26.67 10.80 11.90
CA HIS A 422 -27.70 11.38 11.04
C HIS A 422 -28.13 12.79 11.46
N SER A 423 -28.36 13.01 12.76
CA SER A 423 -28.78 14.31 13.30
C SER A 423 -27.78 15.43 13.04
N TRP A 424 -26.47 15.13 13.11
CA TRP A 424 -25.40 16.11 12.82
C TRP A 424 -25.42 16.56 11.34
N TRP A 425 -25.60 15.61 10.42
CA TRP A 425 -25.71 15.92 8.99
C TRP A 425 -26.96 16.76 8.70
N LYS A 426 -28.09 16.44 9.32
CA LYS A 426 -29.33 17.23 9.21
C LYS A 426 -29.11 18.67 9.67
N GLU A 427 -28.59 18.86 10.88
CA GLU A 427 -28.30 20.19 11.41
C GLU A 427 -27.31 20.97 10.51
N LEU A 428 -26.34 20.31 9.91
CA LEU A 428 -25.40 20.91 8.98
C LEU A 428 -26.10 21.44 7.73
N PHE A 429 -27.00 20.68 7.13
CA PHE A 429 -27.77 21.13 5.96
C PHE A 429 -28.68 22.31 6.32
N GLU A 430 -29.45 22.21 7.41
CA GLU A 430 -30.38 23.23 7.83
C GLU A 430 -29.68 24.56 8.21
N ARG A 431 -28.54 24.50 8.90
CA ARG A 431 -27.79 25.72 9.26
C ARG A 431 -27.19 26.44 8.06
N ASN A 432 -26.97 25.72 6.95
CA ASN A 432 -26.52 26.30 5.68
C ASN A 432 -27.67 26.76 4.78
N GLY A 433 -28.92 26.78 5.29
CA GLY A 433 -30.07 27.31 4.56
C GLY A 433 -30.65 26.36 3.52
N PHE A 434 -30.43 25.03 3.68
CA PHE A 434 -31.05 24.04 2.82
C PHE A 434 -32.27 23.40 3.51
N ALA A 435 -33.36 23.24 2.76
CA ALA A 435 -34.54 22.53 3.22
C ALA A 435 -34.33 21.01 3.07
N VAL A 436 -34.47 20.27 4.16
CA VAL A 436 -34.49 18.80 4.10
C VAL A 436 -35.93 18.37 3.67
N LYS A 437 -36.05 17.96 2.40
CA LYS A 437 -37.32 17.52 1.79
C LYS A 437 -37.70 16.11 2.19
N TRP A 438 -36.70 15.27 2.40
CA TRP A 438 -36.89 13.89 2.83
C TRP A 438 -35.60 13.42 3.51
N GLU A 439 -35.74 12.53 4.49
CA GLU A 439 -34.64 11.94 5.22
C GLU A 439 -34.96 10.50 5.62
N GLN A 440 -33.93 9.68 5.74
CA GLN A 440 -34.00 8.34 6.30
C GLN A 440 -32.68 7.99 7.02
N GLU A 441 -32.81 7.62 8.28
CA GLU A 441 -31.70 7.04 9.04
C GLU A 441 -31.68 5.52 8.84
N GLN A 442 -30.51 4.99 8.54
CA GLN A 442 -30.23 3.57 8.44
C GLN A 442 -29.14 3.18 9.45
N ASN A 443 -28.94 1.88 9.69
CA ASN A 443 -27.97 1.39 10.69
C ASN A 443 -26.53 1.90 10.44
N ILE A 444 -26.15 2.07 9.17
CA ILE A 444 -24.77 2.42 8.76
C ILE A 444 -24.72 3.63 7.82
N ALA A 445 -25.86 4.26 7.53
CA ALA A 445 -25.92 5.39 6.59
C ALA A 445 -27.03 6.38 6.93
N ALA A 446 -26.80 7.62 6.60
CA ALA A 446 -27.76 8.72 6.63
C ALA A 446 -28.13 9.11 5.19
N LEU A 447 -29.43 9.16 4.88
CA LEU A 447 -29.94 9.52 3.56
C LEU A 447 -30.75 10.80 3.65
N PHE A 448 -30.52 11.71 2.68
CA PHE A 448 -31.23 12.99 2.62
C PHE A 448 -31.56 13.37 1.18
N LEU A 449 -32.71 14.00 0.99
CA LEU A 449 -32.97 14.83 -0.19
C LEU A 449 -33.08 16.29 0.29
N ILE A 450 -32.15 17.13 -0.12
CA ILE A 450 -32.13 18.53 0.27
C ILE A 450 -32.36 19.43 -0.95
N ALA A 451 -32.86 20.64 -0.68
CA ALA A 451 -33.12 21.64 -1.71
C ALA A 451 -32.71 23.03 -1.24
N LYS A 452 -32.39 23.93 -2.19
CA LYS A 452 -32.29 25.35 -1.90
C LYS A 452 -33.61 25.86 -1.37
N GLU A 453 -33.61 26.65 -0.28
CA GLU A 453 -34.79 27.35 0.10
C GLU A 453 -35.11 28.41 -0.96
N ASN A 454 -36.34 28.37 -1.50
CA ASN A 454 -36.80 29.43 -2.39
C ASN A 454 -36.75 30.74 -1.62
N GLN A 455 -35.81 31.62 -1.96
CA GLN A 455 -35.88 33.00 -1.52
C GLN A 455 -37.21 33.58 -2.07
N LYS A 456 -38.15 33.85 -1.17
CA LYS A 456 -39.44 34.50 -1.49
C LYS A 456 -39.19 35.98 -1.80
#